data_99023dc1dee8faf244623131129167ce
#
_entry.id   99023dc1dee8faf244623131129167ce
#
_cell.length_a   1.000
_cell.length_b   1.000
_cell.length_c   1.000
_cell.angle_alpha   90.00
_cell.angle_beta   90.00
_cell.angle_gamma   90.00
#
_symmetry.space_group_name_H-M   'P 1'
#
loop_
_entity.id
_entity.type
_entity.pdbx_description
1 polymer ?
#
loop_
_entity_poly.entity_id
_entity_poly.type
_entity_poly.pdbx_seq_one_letter_code
_entity_poly.pdbx_strand_id
1 'polypeptide(L)'
;IGGNEGARNCQTMLCAYMDQAGIHGDDETAKTVAAALKNDINTVTSTSMGRLFDAVSALLGVCRYNDYEGEAPIELENEAMKSEEPYPLNFEIEDDGESIIGNPLPLIYNIVEARSKGAVVCDLAMGFHMAVADFVAETCRRLRKRDDSFDQVVLSGGTFQNRILLERVVELLEADGFSVYF
;
A
#
# COMPACT_ATOMS: atom_id res chain seq x y z
N ILE A 1 -13.04 7.69 0.20
CA ILE A 1 -14.22 8.12 0.96
C ILE A 1 -13.74 8.94 2.14
N GLY A 2 -14.36 10.11 2.36
CA GLY A 2 -13.98 11.06 3.41
C GLY A 2 -14.62 10.77 4.78
N GLY A 3 -14.20 11.56 5.79
CA GLY A 3 -14.74 11.52 7.15
C GLY A 3 -14.16 10.42 8.04
N ASN A 4 -14.50 10.46 9.34
CA ASN A 4 -13.99 9.49 10.33
C ASN A 4 -14.40 8.05 10.01
N GLU A 5 -15.61 7.84 9.51
CA GLU A 5 -16.07 6.52 9.11
C GLU A 5 -15.25 5.97 7.93
N GLY A 6 -14.95 6.81 6.94
CA GLY A 6 -14.09 6.42 5.83
C GLY A 6 -12.65 6.07 6.25
N ALA A 7 -12.16 6.69 7.34
CA ALA A 7 -10.85 6.37 7.89
C ALA A 7 -10.84 5.07 8.70
N ARG A 8 -11.96 4.67 9.29
CA ARG A 8 -12.09 3.45 10.10
C ARG A 8 -12.53 2.23 9.29
N ASN A 9 -13.33 2.44 8.26
CA ASN A 9 -13.90 1.37 7.45
C ASN A 9 -12.96 1.00 6.29
N CYS A 10 -12.08 0.01 6.52
CA CYS A 10 -11.12 -0.49 5.54
C CYS A 10 -11.81 -1.09 4.31
N GLN A 11 -13.03 -1.62 4.47
CA GLN A 11 -13.82 -2.16 3.38
C GLN A 11 -14.21 -1.08 2.37
N THR A 12 -14.53 0.15 2.81
CA THR A 12 -14.83 1.25 1.89
C THR A 12 -13.59 1.70 1.11
N MET A 13 -12.41 1.66 1.74
CA MET A 13 -11.14 1.92 1.05
C MET A 13 -10.87 0.85 -0.01
N LEU A 14 -11.03 -0.43 0.34
CA LEU A 14 -10.91 -1.53 -0.62
C LEU A 14 -11.84 -1.35 -1.80
N CYS A 15 -13.13 -1.08 -1.57
CA CYS A 15 -14.11 -0.86 -2.65
C CYS A 15 -13.69 0.29 -3.58
N ALA A 16 -13.12 1.37 -3.02
CA ALA A 16 -12.66 2.50 -3.82
C ALA A 16 -11.47 2.12 -4.73
N TYR A 17 -10.48 1.39 -4.20
CA TYR A 17 -9.35 0.90 -5.00
C TYR A 17 -9.79 -0.12 -6.05
N MET A 18 -10.68 -1.04 -5.70
CA MET A 18 -11.21 -2.04 -6.64
C MET A 18 -11.98 -1.39 -7.79
N ASP A 19 -12.87 -0.41 -7.49
CA ASP A 19 -13.63 0.32 -8.53
C ASP A 19 -12.68 1.04 -9.50
N GLN A 20 -11.65 1.72 -8.99
CA GLN A 20 -10.63 2.37 -9.82
C GLN A 20 -9.76 1.38 -10.61
N ALA A 21 -9.54 0.17 -10.10
CA ALA A 21 -8.85 -0.91 -10.80
C ALA A 21 -9.76 -1.63 -11.82
N GLY A 22 -11.02 -1.20 -12.00
CA GLY A 22 -12.01 -1.82 -12.90
C GLY A 22 -12.58 -3.12 -12.37
N ILE A 23 -12.44 -3.40 -11.08
CA ILE A 23 -12.97 -4.59 -10.39
C ILE A 23 -14.25 -4.17 -9.66
N HIS A 24 -15.40 -4.46 -10.23
CA HIS A 24 -16.68 -4.03 -9.66
C HIS A 24 -17.28 -5.10 -8.76
N GLY A 25 -17.57 -4.73 -7.51
CA GLY A 25 -18.28 -5.58 -6.55
C GLY A 25 -19.81 -5.48 -6.73
N ASP A 26 -20.50 -6.56 -6.39
CA ASP A 26 -21.98 -6.63 -6.50
C ASP A 26 -22.69 -6.31 -5.17
N ASP A 27 -21.94 -6.18 -4.06
CA ASP A 27 -22.52 -5.86 -2.77
C ASP A 27 -22.93 -4.38 -2.64
N GLU A 28 -23.73 -4.07 -1.61
CA GLU A 28 -24.30 -2.73 -1.42
C GLU A 28 -23.22 -1.68 -1.10
N THR A 29 -22.16 -2.07 -0.37
CA THR A 29 -21.04 -1.19 -0.04
C THR A 29 -20.29 -0.79 -1.31
N ALA A 30 -19.94 -1.75 -2.16
CA ALA A 30 -19.26 -1.49 -3.43
C ALA A 30 -20.08 -0.56 -4.34
N LYS A 31 -21.38 -0.82 -4.47
CA LYS A 31 -22.29 0.04 -5.26
C LYS A 31 -22.38 1.46 -4.71
N THR A 32 -22.46 1.60 -3.39
CA THR A 32 -22.52 2.90 -2.73
C THR A 32 -21.21 3.67 -2.93
N VAL A 33 -20.05 3.02 -2.77
CA VAL A 33 -18.75 3.64 -2.97
C VAL A 33 -18.56 4.05 -4.43
N ALA A 34 -18.89 3.18 -5.39
CA ALA A 34 -18.83 3.50 -6.83
C ALA A 34 -19.71 4.70 -7.19
N ALA A 35 -20.93 4.78 -6.63
CA ALA A 35 -21.81 5.92 -6.83
C ALA A 35 -21.26 7.21 -6.22
N ALA A 36 -20.65 7.13 -5.04
CA ALA A 36 -20.00 8.26 -4.37
C ALA A 36 -18.81 8.78 -5.19
N LEU A 37 -17.94 7.91 -5.67
CA LEU A 37 -16.80 8.25 -6.54
C LEU A 37 -17.26 8.90 -7.83
N LYS A 38 -18.25 8.30 -8.51
CA LYS A 38 -18.79 8.81 -9.78
C LYS A 38 -19.39 10.21 -9.68
N ASN A 39 -19.99 10.54 -8.53
CA ASN A 39 -20.69 11.81 -8.31
C ASN A 39 -19.89 12.79 -7.43
N ASP A 40 -18.65 12.48 -7.09
CA ASP A 40 -17.78 13.28 -6.22
C ASP A 40 -18.42 13.61 -4.85
N ILE A 41 -19.17 12.64 -4.28
CA ILE A 41 -19.89 12.80 -3.02
C ILE A 41 -19.05 12.25 -1.88
N ASN A 42 -18.64 13.14 -0.95
CA ASN A 42 -17.83 12.76 0.22
C ASN A 42 -16.57 11.94 -0.15
N THR A 43 -15.91 12.34 -1.23
CA THR A 43 -14.67 11.75 -1.71
C THR A 43 -13.53 12.75 -1.60
N VAL A 44 -12.33 12.27 -1.35
CA VAL A 44 -11.10 13.07 -1.29
C VAL A 44 -9.99 12.28 -1.95
N THR A 45 -9.29 12.91 -2.89
CA THR A 45 -8.06 12.33 -3.45
C THR A 45 -6.99 12.28 -2.36
N SER A 46 -6.34 11.14 -2.21
CA SER A 46 -5.33 10.91 -1.20
C SER A 46 -4.19 10.07 -1.74
N THR A 47 -2.97 10.43 -1.37
CA THR A 47 -1.74 9.65 -1.61
C THR A 47 -1.28 8.92 -0.34
N SER A 48 -2.18 8.76 0.64
CA SER A 48 -1.86 8.14 1.93
C SER A 48 -1.53 6.66 1.79
N MET A 49 -0.30 6.28 2.10
CA MET A 49 0.11 4.89 2.16
C MET A 49 -0.72 4.10 3.20
N GLY A 50 -1.05 4.70 4.35
CA GLY A 50 -1.90 4.08 5.36
C GLY A 50 -3.28 3.63 4.81
N ARG A 51 -3.86 4.42 3.90
CA ARG A 51 -5.14 4.03 3.25
C ARG A 51 -4.98 2.83 2.31
N LEU A 52 -3.82 2.69 1.69
CA LEU A 52 -3.51 1.51 0.90
C LEU A 52 -3.32 0.26 1.79
N PHE A 53 -2.64 0.40 2.93
CA PHE A 53 -2.55 -0.67 3.93
C PHE A 53 -3.93 -1.13 4.43
N ASP A 54 -4.84 -0.19 4.73
CA ASP A 54 -6.22 -0.53 5.10
C ASP A 54 -6.94 -1.34 4.00
N ALA A 55 -6.82 -0.89 2.75
CA ALA A 55 -7.45 -1.57 1.62
C ALA A 55 -6.90 -2.99 1.42
N VAL A 56 -5.57 -3.17 1.50
CA VAL A 56 -4.93 -4.49 1.36
C VAL A 56 -5.27 -5.40 2.54
N SER A 57 -5.31 -4.87 3.76
CA SER A 57 -5.73 -5.63 4.94
C SER A 57 -7.16 -6.15 4.79
N ALA A 58 -8.08 -5.31 4.32
CA ALA A 58 -9.46 -5.72 4.03
C ALA A 58 -9.54 -6.74 2.87
N LEU A 59 -8.76 -6.55 1.80
CA LEU A 59 -8.71 -7.44 0.65
C LEU A 59 -8.25 -8.85 1.04
N LEU A 60 -7.26 -8.94 1.91
CA LEU A 60 -6.75 -10.21 2.41
C LEU A 60 -7.63 -10.83 3.52
N GLY A 61 -8.65 -10.09 4.00
CA GLY A 61 -9.56 -10.52 5.04
C GLY A 61 -8.96 -10.49 6.44
N VAL A 62 -7.89 -9.72 6.64
CA VAL A 62 -7.17 -9.57 7.92
C VAL A 62 -7.91 -8.63 8.83
N CYS A 63 -8.15 -7.39 8.42
CA CYS A 63 -8.93 -6.40 9.17
C CYS A 63 -9.87 -5.63 8.23
N ARG A 64 -11.14 -5.53 8.59
CA ARG A 64 -12.16 -4.84 7.78
C ARG A 64 -12.59 -3.51 8.36
N TYR A 65 -12.33 -3.29 9.64
CA TYR A 65 -12.72 -2.09 10.37
C TYR A 65 -11.69 -1.82 11.47
N ASN A 66 -11.21 -0.59 11.54
CA ASN A 66 -10.26 -0.14 12.55
C ASN A 66 -10.99 0.29 13.84
N ASP A 67 -10.85 -0.45 14.92
CA ASP A 67 -11.33 -0.05 16.25
C ASP A 67 -10.47 1.07 16.85
N TYR A 68 -9.18 1.09 16.49
CA TYR A 68 -8.23 2.16 16.82
C TYR A 68 -7.36 2.52 15.60
N GLU A 69 -6.69 3.67 15.65
CA GLU A 69 -5.85 4.16 14.55
C GLU A 69 -4.67 3.23 14.30
N GLY A 70 -4.53 2.78 13.05
CA GLY A 70 -3.43 1.93 12.62
C GLY A 70 -3.62 0.42 12.86
N GLU A 71 -4.81 -0.04 13.30
CA GLU A 71 -5.07 -1.45 13.54
C GLU A 71 -4.85 -2.31 12.28
N ALA A 72 -5.45 -1.95 11.16
CA ALA A 72 -5.34 -2.74 9.94
C ALA A 72 -3.90 -2.89 9.42
N PRO A 73 -3.06 -1.84 9.39
CA PRO A 73 -1.63 -1.98 9.10
C PRO A 73 -0.89 -2.88 10.08
N ILE A 74 -1.19 -2.81 11.39
CA ILE A 74 -0.54 -3.64 12.42
C ILE A 74 -0.92 -5.11 12.23
N GLU A 75 -2.21 -5.40 12.04
CA GLU A 75 -2.67 -6.77 11.83
C GLU A 75 -2.14 -7.35 10.50
N LEU A 76 -2.00 -6.51 9.46
CA LEU A 76 -1.40 -6.93 8.20
C LEU A 76 0.10 -7.27 8.37
N GLU A 77 0.82 -6.51 9.19
CA GLU A 77 2.21 -6.80 9.56
C GLU A 77 2.31 -8.12 10.34
N ASN A 78 1.46 -8.32 11.33
CA ASN A 78 1.39 -9.57 12.10
C ASN A 78 1.10 -10.77 11.20
N GLU A 79 0.24 -10.62 10.20
CA GLU A 79 -0.03 -11.66 9.22
C GLU A 79 1.18 -11.93 8.33
N ALA A 80 1.84 -10.88 7.83
CA ALA A 80 3.03 -10.96 6.99
C ALA A 80 4.18 -11.71 7.68
N MET A 81 4.38 -11.51 9.00
CA MET A 81 5.42 -12.22 9.77
C MET A 81 5.27 -13.75 9.80
N LYS A 82 4.13 -14.31 9.38
CA LYS A 82 3.92 -15.75 9.27
C LYS A 82 4.39 -16.32 7.94
N SER A 83 4.79 -15.48 6.99
CA SER A 83 5.20 -15.90 5.65
C SER A 83 6.57 -16.54 5.67
N GLU A 84 6.70 -17.67 4.97
CA GLU A 84 7.98 -18.32 4.68
C GLU A 84 8.49 -17.97 3.28
N GLU A 85 7.60 -17.66 2.34
CA GLU A 85 7.92 -17.34 0.96
C GLU A 85 7.07 -16.16 0.45
N PRO A 86 7.59 -14.93 0.46
CA PRO A 86 6.85 -13.75 0.01
C PRO A 86 6.35 -13.89 -1.43
N TYR A 87 5.06 -13.62 -1.65
CA TYR A 87 4.50 -13.61 -3.01
C TYR A 87 5.09 -12.43 -3.82
N PRO A 88 5.56 -12.64 -5.06
CA PRO A 88 6.18 -11.56 -5.84
C PRO A 88 5.14 -10.53 -6.27
N LEU A 89 5.21 -9.35 -5.68
CA LEU A 89 4.39 -8.19 -5.98
C LEU A 89 5.29 -6.97 -6.25
N ASN A 90 4.82 -6.02 -7.05
CA ASN A 90 5.53 -4.78 -7.34
C ASN A 90 4.56 -3.65 -7.66
N PHE A 91 5.01 -2.41 -7.43
CA PHE A 91 4.34 -1.22 -7.94
C PHE A 91 4.71 -0.97 -9.41
N GLU A 92 3.75 -0.50 -10.18
CA GLU A 92 4.04 0.20 -11.41
C GLU A 92 4.44 1.64 -11.06
N ILE A 93 5.63 2.07 -11.52
CA ILE A 93 6.19 3.37 -11.16
C ILE A 93 6.16 4.29 -12.38
N GLU A 94 5.33 5.32 -12.28
CA GLU A 94 5.24 6.40 -13.25
C GLU A 94 6.22 7.51 -12.88
N ASP A 95 6.93 8.05 -13.86
CA ASP A 95 7.93 9.10 -13.69
C ASP A 95 7.81 10.09 -14.86
N ASP A 96 7.29 11.29 -14.59
CA ASP A 96 7.10 12.36 -15.57
C ASP A 96 8.24 13.42 -15.58
N GLY A 97 9.29 13.19 -14.77
CA GLY A 97 10.42 14.11 -14.59
C GLY A 97 10.21 15.11 -13.45
N GLU A 98 8.99 15.39 -13.05
CA GLU A 98 8.66 16.24 -11.90
C GLU A 98 8.29 15.39 -10.68
N SER A 99 7.45 14.38 -10.88
CA SER A 99 6.93 13.49 -9.85
C SER A 99 7.27 12.03 -10.12
N ILE A 100 7.45 11.25 -9.07
CA ILE A 100 7.55 9.79 -9.11
C ILE A 100 6.36 9.22 -8.36
N ILE A 101 5.51 8.49 -9.05
CA ILE A 101 4.24 8.00 -8.52
C ILE A 101 4.23 6.48 -8.59
N GLY A 102 3.97 5.82 -7.47
CA GLY A 102 3.66 4.40 -7.42
C GLY A 102 2.17 4.18 -7.67
N ASN A 103 1.83 3.60 -8.81
CA ASN A 103 0.44 3.28 -9.13
C ASN A 103 0.00 2.02 -8.37
N PRO A 104 -0.96 2.12 -7.41
CA PRO A 104 -1.40 0.97 -6.62
C PRO A 104 -2.39 0.06 -7.34
N LEU A 105 -2.99 0.50 -8.44
CA LEU A 105 -4.10 -0.23 -9.07
C LEU A 105 -3.68 -1.58 -9.66
N PRO A 106 -2.55 -1.69 -10.39
CA PRO A 106 -2.04 -2.98 -10.85
C PRO A 106 -1.66 -3.91 -9.69
N LEU A 107 -1.13 -3.36 -8.59
CA LEU A 107 -0.81 -4.13 -7.39
C LEU A 107 -2.07 -4.75 -6.77
N ILE A 108 -3.15 -3.97 -6.59
CA ILE A 108 -4.45 -4.45 -6.10
C ILE A 108 -4.99 -5.55 -7.01
N TYR A 109 -4.96 -5.32 -8.34
CA TYR A 109 -5.41 -6.31 -9.31
C TYR A 109 -4.64 -7.63 -9.16
N ASN A 110 -3.32 -7.58 -9.05
CA ASN A 110 -2.46 -8.75 -8.91
C ASN A 110 -2.74 -9.50 -7.60
N ILE A 111 -3.01 -8.81 -6.50
CA ILE A 111 -3.41 -9.44 -5.23
C ILE A 111 -4.76 -10.17 -5.38
N VAL A 112 -5.75 -9.53 -6.01
CA VAL A 112 -7.06 -10.16 -6.26
C VAL A 112 -6.91 -11.42 -7.11
N GLU A 113 -6.13 -11.33 -8.19
CA GLU A 113 -5.88 -12.48 -9.07
C GLU A 113 -5.15 -13.62 -8.34
N ALA A 114 -4.10 -13.30 -7.60
CA ALA A 114 -3.34 -14.28 -6.83
C ALA A 114 -4.22 -14.98 -5.77
N ARG A 115 -5.07 -14.22 -5.07
CA ARG A 115 -6.05 -14.78 -4.11
C ARG A 115 -7.03 -15.74 -4.78
N SER A 116 -7.54 -15.40 -5.97
CA SER A 116 -8.46 -16.26 -6.72
C SER A 116 -7.82 -17.57 -7.15
N LYS A 117 -6.49 -17.59 -7.31
CA LYS A 117 -5.68 -18.77 -7.63
C LYS A 117 -5.22 -19.56 -6.39
N GLY A 118 -5.62 -19.12 -5.19
CA GLY A 118 -5.32 -19.82 -3.95
C GLY A 118 -4.01 -19.42 -3.27
N ALA A 119 -3.41 -18.28 -3.64
CA ALA A 119 -2.22 -17.78 -2.96
C ALA A 119 -2.47 -17.55 -1.46
N VAL A 120 -1.48 -17.86 -0.65
CA VAL A 120 -1.55 -17.80 0.82
C VAL A 120 -1.58 -16.37 1.30
N VAL A 121 -2.41 -16.08 2.31
CA VAL A 121 -2.64 -14.71 2.81
C VAL A 121 -1.36 -14.09 3.36
N CYS A 122 -0.62 -14.82 4.20
CA CYS A 122 0.61 -14.29 4.80
C CYS A 122 1.68 -13.99 3.75
N ASP A 123 1.78 -14.81 2.68
CA ASP A 123 2.75 -14.59 1.61
C ASP A 123 2.39 -13.35 0.77
N LEU A 124 1.10 -13.12 0.52
CA LEU A 124 0.62 -11.89 -0.12
C LEU A 124 0.83 -10.66 0.77
N ALA A 125 0.57 -10.79 2.08
CA ALA A 125 0.82 -9.71 3.03
C ALA A 125 2.31 -9.33 3.08
N MET A 126 3.22 -10.32 3.14
CA MET A 126 4.65 -10.07 3.10
C MET A 126 5.07 -9.51 1.73
N GLY A 127 4.58 -10.06 0.62
CA GLY A 127 4.85 -9.56 -0.73
C GLY A 127 4.44 -8.10 -0.90
N PHE A 128 3.31 -7.68 -0.30
CA PHE A 128 2.88 -6.29 -0.27
C PHE A 128 3.88 -5.39 0.47
N HIS A 129 4.36 -5.80 1.66
CA HIS A 129 5.38 -5.04 2.40
C HIS A 129 6.67 -4.91 1.59
N MET A 130 7.12 -6.00 0.95
CA MET A 130 8.31 -5.97 0.09
C MET A 130 8.11 -5.02 -1.10
N ALA A 131 6.94 -5.05 -1.75
CA ALA A 131 6.64 -4.15 -2.87
C ALA A 131 6.66 -2.67 -2.45
N VAL A 132 6.17 -2.33 -1.25
CA VAL A 132 6.25 -0.97 -0.71
C VAL A 132 7.71 -0.57 -0.45
N ALA A 133 8.51 -1.46 0.14
CA ALA A 133 9.93 -1.20 0.40
C ALA A 133 10.72 -0.99 -0.89
N ASP A 134 10.50 -1.85 -1.89
CA ASP A 134 11.15 -1.76 -3.19
C ASP A 134 10.75 -0.46 -3.92
N PHE A 135 9.49 -0.03 -3.82
CA PHE A 135 9.03 1.26 -4.35
C PHE A 135 9.76 2.45 -3.71
N VAL A 136 9.94 2.45 -2.38
CA VAL A 136 10.69 3.50 -1.68
C VAL A 136 12.14 3.53 -2.16
N ALA A 137 12.82 2.38 -2.19
CA ALA A 137 14.21 2.29 -2.62
C ALA A 137 14.39 2.72 -4.08
N GLU A 138 13.51 2.26 -4.99
CA GLU A 138 13.57 2.65 -6.39
C GLU A 138 13.31 4.14 -6.60
N THR A 139 12.41 4.73 -5.81
CA THR A 139 12.18 6.19 -5.82
C THR A 139 13.46 6.94 -5.43
N CYS A 140 14.15 6.51 -4.38
CA CYS A 140 15.42 7.12 -3.96
C CYS A 140 16.51 6.96 -5.05
N ARG A 141 16.61 5.79 -5.69
CA ARG A 141 17.54 5.57 -6.81
C ARG A 141 17.26 6.52 -7.99
N ARG A 142 16.00 6.73 -8.35
CA ARG A 142 15.60 7.65 -9.42
C ARG A 142 15.92 9.10 -9.07
N LEU A 143 15.66 9.51 -7.83
CA LEU A 143 16.01 10.85 -7.36
C LEU A 143 17.52 11.09 -7.40
N ARG A 144 18.35 10.13 -6.95
CA ARG A 144 19.81 10.23 -7.04
C ARG A 144 20.32 10.31 -8.48
N LYS A 145 19.64 9.65 -9.45
CA LYS A 145 19.99 9.80 -10.86
C LYS A 145 19.70 11.20 -11.41
N ARG A 146 18.78 11.95 -10.80
CA ARG A 146 18.48 13.34 -11.17
C ARG A 146 19.44 14.33 -10.51
N ASP A 147 19.94 14.00 -9.31
CA ASP A 147 20.87 14.82 -8.53
C ASP A 147 21.84 13.91 -7.76
N ASP A 148 23.09 13.86 -8.24
CA ASP A 148 24.13 13.01 -7.66
C ASP A 148 24.50 13.38 -6.20
N SER A 149 24.08 14.56 -5.72
CA SER A 149 24.27 14.97 -4.31
C SER A 149 23.27 14.33 -3.35
N PHE A 150 22.24 13.65 -3.87
CA PHE A 150 21.21 12.98 -3.09
C PHE A 150 21.71 11.63 -2.54
N ASP A 151 22.34 11.66 -1.37
CA ASP A 151 22.94 10.50 -0.71
C ASP A 151 22.41 10.21 0.70
N GLN A 152 21.52 11.07 1.22
CA GLN A 152 20.93 10.97 2.54
C GLN A 152 19.40 10.81 2.45
N VAL A 153 18.88 9.87 3.23
CA VAL A 153 17.44 9.59 3.30
C VAL A 153 16.99 9.63 4.76
N VAL A 154 15.91 10.38 5.02
CA VAL A 154 15.25 10.39 6.33
C VAL A 154 13.89 9.71 6.19
N LEU A 155 13.70 8.63 6.94
CA LEU A 155 12.43 7.90 7.02
C LEU A 155 11.63 8.44 8.21
N SER A 156 10.37 8.88 7.96
CA SER A 156 9.55 9.49 8.99
C SER A 156 8.07 9.20 8.76
N GLY A 157 7.27 9.36 9.81
CA GLY A 157 5.82 9.17 9.78
C GLY A 157 5.36 7.79 10.23
N GLY A 158 4.03 7.65 10.41
CA GLY A 158 3.41 6.45 10.98
C GLY A 158 3.64 5.16 10.19
N THR A 159 3.80 5.27 8.86
CA THR A 159 4.05 4.10 8.00
C THR A 159 5.36 3.38 8.35
N PHE A 160 6.40 4.13 8.76
CA PHE A 160 7.68 3.56 9.17
C PHE A 160 7.72 3.07 10.62
N GLN A 161 6.60 3.08 11.34
CA GLN A 161 6.44 2.30 12.57
C GLN A 161 6.27 0.80 12.27
N ASN A 162 5.91 0.45 11.03
CA ASN A 162 5.90 -0.93 10.55
C ASN A 162 7.35 -1.44 10.45
N ARG A 163 7.67 -2.45 11.26
CA ARG A 163 9.03 -2.97 11.42
C ARG A 163 9.53 -3.67 10.15
N ILE A 164 8.68 -4.47 9.51
CA ILE A 164 9.03 -5.18 8.26
C ILE A 164 9.45 -4.15 7.20
N LEU A 165 8.63 -3.10 7.05
CA LEU A 165 8.88 -2.05 6.07
C LEU A 165 10.16 -1.28 6.40
N LEU A 166 10.31 -0.84 7.65
CA LEU A 166 11.47 -0.06 8.08
C LEU A 166 12.78 -0.84 7.87
N GLU A 167 12.86 -2.07 8.39
CA GLU A 167 14.05 -2.91 8.28
C GLU A 167 14.42 -3.16 6.81
N ARG A 168 13.42 -3.48 5.97
CA ARG A 168 13.66 -3.75 4.55
C ARG A 168 14.09 -2.51 3.77
N VAL A 169 13.47 -1.35 4.01
CA VAL A 169 13.86 -0.09 3.36
C VAL A 169 15.28 0.31 3.74
N VAL A 170 15.63 0.22 5.04
CA VAL A 170 17.00 0.51 5.51
C VAL A 170 18.01 -0.41 4.82
N GLU A 171 17.76 -1.73 4.83
CA GLU A 171 18.63 -2.71 4.15
C GLU A 171 18.87 -2.34 2.67
N LEU A 172 17.80 -2.05 1.92
CA LEU A 172 17.90 -1.72 0.51
C LEU A 172 18.66 -0.42 0.25
N LEU A 173 18.36 0.62 1.03
CA LEU A 173 18.99 1.92 0.85
C LEU A 173 20.47 1.91 1.25
N GLU A 174 20.84 1.23 2.36
CA GLU A 174 22.23 1.07 2.77
C GLU A 174 23.03 0.23 1.76
N ALA A 175 22.45 -0.83 1.21
CA ALA A 175 23.06 -1.62 0.15
C ALA A 175 23.33 -0.79 -1.11
N ASP A 176 22.49 0.22 -1.40
CA ASP A 176 22.67 1.19 -2.47
C ASP A 176 23.63 2.35 -2.11
N GLY A 177 24.17 2.36 -0.90
CA GLY A 177 25.14 3.35 -0.42
C GLY A 177 24.51 4.68 0.03
N PHE A 178 23.22 4.70 0.41
CA PHE A 178 22.61 5.84 1.07
C PHE A 178 22.92 5.86 2.57
N SER A 179 23.03 7.06 3.13
CA SER A 179 23.01 7.28 4.58
C SER A 179 21.56 7.40 5.04
N VAL A 180 21.08 6.46 5.87
CA VAL A 180 19.67 6.38 6.29
C VAL A 180 19.51 6.85 7.73
N TYR A 181 18.49 7.68 7.98
CA TYR A 181 18.12 8.20 9.30
C TYR A 181 16.63 7.93 9.56
N PHE A 182 16.23 7.59 10.81
CA PHE A 182 14.84 7.30 11.21
C PHE A 182 14.61 7.50 12.71
#